data_ec372069c5f1217f2d4682245bfe4ab1
#
_entry.id   ec372069c5f1217f2d4682245bfe4ab1
#
_cell.length_a   1.000
_cell.length_b   1.000
_cell.length_c   1.000
_cell.angle_alpha   90.00
_cell.angle_beta   90.00
_cell.angle_gamma   90.00
#
_symmetry.space_group_name_H-M   'P 1'
#
loop_
_entity.id
_entity.type
_entity.pdbx_description
1 polymer ?
#
loop_
_entity_poly.entity_id
_entity_poly.type
_entity_poly.pdbx_seq_one_letter_code
_entity_poly.pdbx_strand_id
1 'polypeptide(L)'
;MRCLKNQFDGEAEIHFVTKNKFKYLVEHNPNITKVLTIKDKVSEITEELKAENYDFVIDLHNNLRSGQVKRRADGVSLSFQKLNLEKWLLVNLKVNKLPNEHIVNRYLKPLEYFDVAYDEKGLDYFLPPDFSFEKAYELGLPKTKPYVVFAIGGSFLTKRLPTHKIIEICQKLSHKVVLIGGPEDAETAKEIETKTDDKINKA
;
A
#
# COMPACT_ATOMS: atom_id res chain seq x y z
N MET A 1 -10.42 1.72 7.24
CA MET A 1 -11.66 1.04 6.85
C MET A 1 -12.21 0.18 8.00
N ARG A 2 -11.48 -0.84 8.48
CA ARG A 2 -11.95 -1.67 9.62
C ARG A 2 -12.38 -0.83 10.83
N CYS A 3 -11.54 0.08 11.32
CA CYS A 3 -11.89 0.93 12.46
C CYS A 3 -13.15 1.79 12.20
N LEU A 4 -13.32 2.29 10.97
CA LEU A 4 -14.51 3.04 10.59
C LEU A 4 -15.76 2.13 10.57
N LYS A 5 -15.67 0.94 9.99
CA LYS A 5 -16.76 -0.04 10.01
C LYS A 5 -17.17 -0.41 11.44
N ASN A 6 -16.18 -0.63 12.32
CA ASN A 6 -16.45 -0.99 13.72
C ASN A 6 -17.12 0.14 14.49
N GLN A 7 -16.78 1.40 14.21
CA GLN A 7 -17.39 2.57 14.85
C GLN A 7 -18.89 2.68 14.57
N PHE A 8 -19.34 2.21 13.40
CA PHE A 8 -20.73 2.23 12.98
C PHE A 8 -21.37 0.83 12.99
N ASP A 9 -20.93 -0.07 13.86
CA ASP A 9 -21.46 -1.43 14.03
C ASP A 9 -21.59 -2.24 12.72
N GLY A 10 -20.75 -1.91 11.74
CA GLY A 10 -20.74 -2.52 10.42
C GLY A 10 -21.71 -1.88 9.41
N GLU A 11 -22.54 -0.94 9.79
CA GLU A 11 -23.57 -0.34 8.92
C GLU A 11 -22.98 0.67 7.90
N ALA A 12 -21.80 1.25 8.17
CA ALA A 12 -21.19 2.20 7.24
C ALA A 12 -20.93 1.55 5.87
N GLU A 13 -21.46 2.13 4.80
CA GLU A 13 -21.11 1.78 3.44
C GLU A 13 -19.84 2.51 3.01
N ILE A 14 -18.78 1.77 2.71
CA ILE A 14 -17.48 2.33 2.35
C ILE A 14 -17.19 2.05 0.89
N HIS A 15 -17.20 3.09 0.07
CA HIS A 15 -16.75 3.03 -1.31
C HIS A 15 -15.31 3.50 -1.41
N PHE A 16 -14.50 2.77 -2.16
CA PHE A 16 -13.07 3.06 -2.29
C PHE A 16 -12.70 3.42 -3.73
N VAL A 17 -12.17 4.62 -3.94
CA VAL A 17 -11.72 5.08 -5.26
C VAL A 17 -10.24 4.81 -5.41
N THR A 18 -9.86 4.07 -6.46
CA THR A 18 -8.47 3.78 -6.78
C THR A 18 -8.21 3.75 -8.30
N LYS A 19 -6.94 3.67 -8.70
CA LYS A 19 -6.62 3.35 -10.10
C LYS A 19 -6.90 1.88 -10.39
N ASN A 20 -7.37 1.58 -11.60
CA ASN A 20 -7.69 0.21 -12.02
C ASN A 20 -6.55 -0.78 -11.73
N LYS A 21 -5.31 -0.39 -11.99
CA LYS A 21 -4.12 -1.23 -11.74
C LYS A 21 -3.87 -1.58 -10.26
N PHE A 22 -4.57 -0.95 -9.32
CA PHE A 22 -4.47 -1.22 -7.88
C PHE A 22 -5.74 -1.81 -7.30
N LYS A 23 -6.74 -2.13 -8.13
CA LYS A 23 -8.01 -2.71 -7.69
C LYS A 23 -7.78 -3.98 -6.86
N TYR A 24 -6.91 -4.86 -7.35
CA TYR A 24 -6.59 -6.16 -6.71
C TYR A 24 -6.09 -6.04 -5.26
N LEU A 25 -5.57 -4.87 -4.85
CA LEU A 25 -5.11 -4.65 -3.47
C LEU A 25 -6.27 -4.47 -2.48
N VAL A 26 -7.46 -4.14 -2.95
CA VAL A 26 -8.58 -3.72 -2.10
C VAL A 26 -9.88 -4.45 -2.37
N GLU A 27 -10.03 -5.11 -3.51
CA GLU A 27 -11.30 -5.72 -3.95
C GLU A 27 -11.80 -6.86 -3.07
N HIS A 28 -10.90 -7.53 -2.34
CA HIS A 28 -11.26 -8.61 -1.40
C HIS A 28 -11.36 -8.14 0.05
N ASN A 29 -11.29 -6.83 0.31
CA ASN A 29 -11.39 -6.29 1.66
C ASN A 29 -12.86 -6.25 2.11
N PRO A 30 -13.26 -7.03 3.13
CA PRO A 30 -14.65 -7.10 3.58
C PRO A 30 -15.18 -5.80 4.20
N ASN A 31 -14.28 -4.86 4.51
CA ASN A 31 -14.66 -3.53 5.00
C ASN A 31 -14.95 -2.53 3.87
N ILE A 32 -14.85 -2.94 2.61
CA ILE A 32 -15.16 -2.12 1.44
C ILE A 32 -16.44 -2.67 0.79
N THR A 33 -17.45 -1.83 0.67
CA THR A 33 -18.71 -2.19 0.04
C THR A 33 -18.60 -2.14 -1.49
N LYS A 34 -17.89 -1.13 -2.02
CA LYS A 34 -17.73 -0.94 -3.47
C LYS A 34 -16.37 -0.36 -3.81
N VAL A 35 -15.72 -0.88 -4.85
CA VAL A 35 -14.46 -0.33 -5.39
C VAL A 35 -14.75 0.38 -6.71
N LEU A 36 -14.57 1.69 -6.72
CA LEU A 36 -14.64 2.52 -7.92
C LEU A 36 -13.24 2.67 -8.51
N THR A 37 -13.11 2.38 -9.79
CA THR A 37 -11.78 2.41 -10.44
C THR A 37 -11.72 3.43 -11.55
N ILE A 38 -10.59 4.13 -11.64
CA ILE A 38 -10.26 5.04 -12.73
C ILE A 38 -9.05 4.51 -13.50
N LYS A 39 -9.10 4.60 -14.80
CA LYS A 39 -7.95 4.33 -15.66
C LYS A 39 -7.01 5.55 -15.64
N ASP A 40 -7.49 6.67 -16.10
CA ASP A 40 -6.71 7.91 -16.22
C ASP A 40 -7.35 9.12 -15.56
N LYS A 41 -8.65 9.32 -15.74
CA LYS A 41 -9.37 10.54 -15.35
C LYS A 41 -10.53 10.26 -14.39
N VAL A 42 -10.73 11.15 -13.43
CA VAL A 42 -11.86 11.07 -12.48
C VAL A 42 -13.22 11.21 -13.18
N SER A 43 -13.24 11.83 -14.37
CA SER A 43 -14.46 11.96 -15.18
C SER A 43 -15.07 10.60 -15.56
N GLU A 44 -14.30 9.53 -15.57
CA GLU A 44 -14.75 8.17 -15.90
C GLU A 44 -15.81 7.64 -14.92
N ILE A 45 -15.77 8.10 -13.67
CA ILE A 45 -16.68 7.65 -12.59
C ILE A 45 -17.59 8.77 -12.09
N THR A 46 -17.75 9.86 -12.86
CA THR A 46 -18.50 11.03 -12.39
C THR A 46 -19.95 10.72 -12.09
N GLU A 47 -20.62 10.01 -12.97
CA GLU A 47 -22.04 9.67 -12.80
C GLU A 47 -22.25 8.67 -11.66
N GLU A 48 -21.33 7.72 -11.47
CA GLU A 48 -21.36 6.82 -10.33
C GLU A 48 -21.18 7.58 -9.01
N LEU A 49 -20.21 8.53 -8.95
CA LEU A 49 -19.98 9.33 -7.75
C LEU A 49 -21.20 10.19 -7.38
N LYS A 50 -21.89 10.75 -8.36
CA LYS A 50 -23.09 11.58 -8.12
C LYS A 50 -24.31 10.76 -7.70
N ALA A 51 -24.45 9.55 -8.25
CA ALA A 51 -25.59 8.68 -7.98
C ALA A 51 -25.62 8.14 -6.55
N GLU A 52 -24.46 8.03 -5.89
CA GLU A 52 -24.34 7.42 -4.56
C GLU A 52 -24.72 8.37 -3.41
N ASN A 53 -24.83 9.70 -3.63
CA ASN A 53 -25.19 10.68 -2.60
C ASN A 53 -24.39 10.52 -1.30
N TYR A 54 -23.08 10.63 -1.36
CA TYR A 54 -22.20 10.43 -0.22
C TYR A 54 -22.42 11.45 0.91
N ASP A 55 -22.56 10.99 2.13
CA ASP A 55 -22.55 11.86 3.32
C ASP A 55 -21.16 12.45 3.54
N PHE A 56 -20.12 11.62 3.39
CA PHE A 56 -18.72 12.00 3.66
C PHE A 56 -17.75 11.53 2.59
N VAL A 57 -16.70 12.33 2.37
CA VAL A 57 -15.56 11.98 1.52
C VAL A 57 -14.27 12.08 2.32
N ILE A 58 -13.65 10.95 2.61
CA ILE A 58 -12.38 10.88 3.34
C ILE A 58 -11.23 10.86 2.36
N ASP A 59 -10.50 11.97 2.27
CA ASP A 59 -9.40 12.15 1.34
C ASP A 59 -8.04 11.94 2.02
N LEU A 60 -7.49 10.75 1.89
CA LEU A 60 -6.15 10.40 2.40
C LEU A 60 -5.02 10.78 1.43
N HIS A 61 -5.35 11.31 0.25
CA HIS A 61 -4.37 11.66 -0.77
C HIS A 61 -4.12 13.18 -0.88
N ASN A 62 -5.16 13.95 -0.68
CA ASN A 62 -5.20 15.41 -0.69
C ASN A 62 -4.39 16.04 -1.84
N ASN A 63 -4.72 15.68 -3.10
CA ASN A 63 -4.10 16.19 -4.32
C ASN A 63 -5.17 16.67 -5.33
N LEU A 64 -4.74 17.16 -6.48
CA LEU A 64 -5.65 17.69 -7.51
C LEU A 64 -6.68 16.63 -7.97
N ARG A 65 -6.28 15.37 -8.08
CA ARG A 65 -7.16 14.27 -8.50
C ARG A 65 -8.20 13.97 -7.43
N SER A 66 -7.79 13.81 -6.17
CA SER A 66 -8.72 13.59 -5.07
C SER A 66 -9.63 14.80 -4.82
N GLY A 67 -9.15 16.02 -5.08
CA GLY A 67 -9.97 17.22 -5.10
C GLY A 67 -11.08 17.18 -6.17
N GLN A 68 -10.83 16.55 -7.32
CA GLN A 68 -11.86 16.31 -8.33
C GLN A 68 -12.90 15.26 -7.87
N VAL A 69 -12.47 14.21 -7.14
CA VAL A 69 -13.40 13.22 -6.55
C VAL A 69 -14.31 13.91 -5.54
N LYS A 70 -13.73 14.65 -4.60
CA LYS A 70 -14.50 15.41 -3.58
C LYS A 70 -15.60 16.28 -4.19
N ARG A 71 -15.26 17.05 -5.23
CA ARG A 71 -16.22 17.93 -5.91
C ARG A 71 -17.36 17.19 -6.60
N ARG A 72 -17.15 15.94 -7.03
CA ARG A 72 -18.16 15.16 -7.75
C ARG A 72 -19.02 14.32 -6.81
N ALA A 73 -18.43 13.85 -5.73
CA ALA A 73 -19.13 13.09 -4.69
C ALA A 73 -20.02 13.98 -3.80
N ASP A 74 -19.74 15.30 -3.73
CA ASP A 74 -20.52 16.34 -3.07
C ASP A 74 -20.80 16.11 -1.57
N GLY A 75 -20.09 15.21 -0.92
CA GLY A 75 -20.19 14.94 0.51
C GLY A 75 -19.26 15.83 1.36
N VAL A 76 -19.49 15.84 2.68
CA VAL A 76 -18.63 16.54 3.63
C VAL A 76 -17.20 15.98 3.55
N SER A 77 -16.21 16.83 3.27
CA SER A 77 -14.86 16.40 2.98
C SER A 77 -13.93 16.47 4.19
N LEU A 78 -13.40 15.34 4.60
CA LEU A 78 -12.37 15.20 5.64
C LEU A 78 -11.05 14.82 4.97
N SER A 79 -9.99 15.62 5.16
CA SER A 79 -8.76 15.46 4.39
C SER A 79 -7.52 15.27 5.27
N PHE A 80 -6.66 14.36 4.85
CA PHE A 80 -5.35 14.12 5.45
C PHE A 80 -4.42 15.33 5.31
N GLN A 81 -3.76 15.69 6.40
CA GLN A 81 -2.77 16.76 6.41
C GLN A 81 -1.39 16.27 5.98
N LYS A 82 -0.87 16.81 4.88
CA LYS A 82 0.42 16.40 4.28
C LYS A 82 1.66 16.91 5.01
N LEU A 83 1.52 17.91 5.86
CA LEU A 83 2.65 18.58 6.53
C LEU A 83 3.74 19.05 5.55
N ASN A 84 3.33 19.68 4.46
CA ASN A 84 4.27 20.10 3.40
C ASN A 84 5.20 21.22 3.88
N LEU A 85 4.71 22.13 4.74
CA LEU A 85 5.53 23.20 5.30
C LEU A 85 6.59 22.64 6.24
N GLU A 86 6.21 21.72 7.12
CA GLU A 86 7.10 21.08 8.07
C GLU A 86 8.19 20.27 7.38
N LYS A 87 7.83 19.57 6.30
CA LYS A 87 8.78 18.87 5.42
C LYS A 87 9.72 19.83 4.72
N TRP A 88 9.21 20.95 4.22
CA TRP A 88 10.01 21.98 3.59
C TRP A 88 11.02 22.59 4.57
N LEU A 89 10.57 22.92 5.81
CA LEU A 89 11.44 23.40 6.89
C LEU A 89 12.56 22.40 7.21
N LEU A 90 12.22 21.12 7.31
CA LEU A 90 13.21 20.07 7.56
C LEU A 90 14.25 19.96 6.44
N VAL A 91 13.81 19.97 5.18
CA VAL A 91 14.70 19.79 4.03
C VAL A 91 15.60 21.02 3.80
N ASN A 92 15.03 22.22 3.85
CA ASN A 92 15.73 23.46 3.47
C ASN A 92 16.41 24.14 4.64
N LEU A 93 15.77 24.19 5.80
CA LEU A 93 16.30 24.89 6.99
C LEU A 93 16.82 23.96 8.08
N LYS A 94 16.75 22.63 7.86
CA LYS A 94 17.14 21.59 8.84
C LYS A 94 16.36 21.70 10.18
N VAL A 95 15.23 22.39 10.19
CA VAL A 95 14.35 22.54 11.35
C VAL A 95 13.30 21.45 11.32
N ASN A 96 13.39 20.49 12.24
CA ASN A 96 12.42 19.40 12.34
C ASN A 96 11.22 19.82 13.19
N LYS A 97 10.08 20.05 12.55
CA LYS A 97 8.76 20.28 13.17
C LYS A 97 7.76 19.16 12.84
N LEU A 98 8.23 18.04 12.27
CA LEU A 98 7.37 16.90 12.01
C LEU A 98 6.94 16.25 13.34
N PRO A 99 5.66 15.84 13.47
CA PRO A 99 5.21 15.10 14.63
C PRO A 99 5.92 13.75 14.70
N ASN A 100 6.28 13.31 15.89
CA ASN A 100 6.80 11.97 16.14
C ASN A 100 5.61 10.98 16.24
N GLU A 101 4.95 10.78 15.10
CA GLU A 101 3.73 9.99 15.01
C GLU A 101 3.78 9.10 13.76
N HIS A 102 3.41 7.84 13.93
CA HIS A 102 3.38 6.90 12.81
C HIS A 102 2.35 7.33 11.76
N ILE A 103 2.66 7.11 10.49
CA ILE A 103 1.82 7.53 9.36
C ILE A 103 0.40 6.94 9.42
N VAL A 104 0.23 5.75 9.96
CA VAL A 104 -1.10 5.10 10.14
C VAL A 104 -1.98 5.94 11.06
N ASN A 105 -1.45 6.38 12.20
CA ASN A 105 -2.21 7.23 13.14
C ASN A 105 -2.58 8.56 12.48
N ARG A 106 -1.66 9.14 11.71
CA ARG A 106 -1.95 10.35 10.96
C ARG A 106 -3.04 10.17 9.90
N TYR A 107 -3.18 8.98 9.30
CA TYR A 107 -4.27 8.66 8.39
C TYR A 107 -5.61 8.46 9.11
N LEU A 108 -5.60 8.18 10.40
CA LEU A 108 -6.82 8.10 11.21
C LEU A 108 -7.33 9.48 11.67
N LYS A 109 -6.47 10.51 11.73
CA LYS A 109 -6.88 11.86 12.16
C LYS A 109 -8.14 12.43 11.48
N PRO A 110 -8.32 12.32 10.16
CA PRO A 110 -9.58 12.75 9.55
C PRO A 110 -10.82 12.01 10.09
N LEU A 111 -10.63 10.83 10.70
CA LEU A 111 -11.71 10.01 11.25
C LEU A 111 -12.00 10.31 12.72
N GLU A 112 -11.20 11.14 13.39
CA GLU A 112 -11.47 11.66 14.74
C GLU A 112 -12.82 12.40 14.79
N TYR A 113 -13.27 12.94 13.66
CA TYR A 113 -14.60 13.53 13.50
C TYR A 113 -15.74 12.55 13.85
N PHE A 114 -15.50 11.26 13.72
CA PHE A 114 -16.44 10.18 14.03
C PHE A 114 -16.06 9.44 15.33
N ASP A 115 -15.17 9.98 16.14
CA ASP A 115 -14.62 9.31 17.32
C ASP A 115 -13.98 7.94 17.02
N VAL A 116 -13.47 7.76 15.79
CA VAL A 116 -12.79 6.52 15.39
C VAL A 116 -11.43 6.41 16.03
N ALA A 117 -11.26 5.43 16.91
CA ALA A 117 -9.99 5.06 17.50
C ALA A 117 -9.25 3.99 16.69
N TYR A 118 -7.92 3.97 16.78
CA TYR A 118 -7.11 2.89 16.25
C TYR A 118 -7.27 1.63 17.11
N ASP A 119 -7.58 0.51 16.50
CA ASP A 119 -7.83 -0.77 17.18
C ASP A 119 -6.57 -1.59 17.49
N GLU A 120 -5.38 -1.04 17.24
CA GLU A 120 -4.06 -1.64 17.49
C GLU A 120 -3.80 -3.00 16.80
N LYS A 121 -4.71 -3.46 15.93
CA LYS A 121 -4.60 -4.75 15.24
C LYS A 121 -3.68 -4.73 14.00
N GLY A 122 -3.01 -3.61 13.73
CA GLY A 122 -2.14 -3.47 12.56
C GLY A 122 -2.91 -3.28 11.25
N LEU A 123 -2.24 -3.59 10.15
CA LEU A 123 -2.79 -3.45 8.81
C LEU A 123 -3.23 -4.81 8.27
N ASP A 124 -4.36 -4.85 7.57
CA ASP A 124 -4.87 -6.04 6.92
C ASP A 124 -4.53 -6.05 5.43
N TYR A 125 -4.30 -7.24 4.92
CA TYR A 125 -4.32 -7.54 3.50
C TYR A 125 -5.18 -8.79 3.26
N PHE A 126 -6.12 -8.69 2.34
CA PHE A 126 -7.07 -9.77 2.05
C PHE A 126 -6.71 -10.41 0.71
N LEU A 127 -6.38 -11.68 0.75
CA LEU A 127 -6.10 -12.47 -0.46
C LEU A 127 -7.41 -12.86 -1.15
N PRO A 128 -7.39 -13.12 -2.49
CA PRO A 128 -8.52 -13.67 -3.19
C PRO A 128 -9.02 -14.97 -2.54
N PRO A 129 -10.34 -15.26 -2.56
CA PRO A 129 -10.89 -16.49 -1.95
C PRO A 129 -10.34 -17.78 -2.57
N ASP A 130 -9.95 -17.74 -3.84
CA ASP A 130 -9.35 -18.84 -4.60
C ASP A 130 -7.81 -18.85 -4.53
N PHE A 131 -7.23 -18.03 -3.67
CA PHE A 131 -5.78 -17.99 -3.50
C PHE A 131 -5.26 -19.33 -3.01
N SER A 132 -4.29 -19.88 -3.75
CA SER A 132 -3.57 -21.10 -3.38
C SER A 132 -2.07 -20.85 -3.34
N PHE A 133 -1.41 -21.39 -2.33
CA PHE A 133 0.05 -21.41 -2.26
C PHE A 133 0.68 -22.34 -3.31
N GLU A 134 -0.10 -23.20 -3.99
CA GLU A 134 0.42 -24.11 -5.02
C GLU A 134 1.13 -23.36 -6.13
N LYS A 135 0.56 -22.26 -6.62
CA LYS A 135 1.22 -21.39 -7.60
C LYS A 135 2.58 -20.85 -7.11
N ALA A 136 2.67 -20.50 -5.84
CA ALA A 136 3.93 -20.05 -5.27
C ALA A 136 4.97 -21.18 -5.22
N TYR A 137 4.53 -22.42 -4.97
CA TYR A 137 5.40 -23.60 -5.00
C TYR A 137 5.85 -23.95 -6.43
N GLU A 138 4.99 -23.77 -7.42
CA GLU A 138 5.35 -23.91 -8.84
C GLU A 138 6.42 -22.92 -9.27
N LEU A 139 6.42 -21.72 -8.69
CA LEU A 139 7.46 -20.69 -8.84
C LEU A 139 8.74 -21.00 -8.04
N GLY A 140 8.84 -22.17 -7.43
CA GLY A 140 10.06 -22.62 -6.74
C GLY A 140 10.14 -22.29 -5.25
N LEU A 141 9.05 -21.82 -4.63
CA LEU A 141 9.03 -21.65 -3.17
C LEU A 141 9.15 -23.00 -2.46
N PRO A 142 9.99 -23.12 -1.42
CA PRO A 142 10.12 -24.35 -0.65
C PRO A 142 8.81 -24.67 0.08
N LYS A 143 8.29 -25.89 -0.07
CA LYS A 143 7.06 -26.34 0.61
C LYS A 143 7.24 -26.61 2.12
N THR A 144 8.40 -27.11 2.51
CA THR A 144 8.61 -27.68 3.85
C THR A 144 9.79 -27.09 4.61
N LYS A 145 10.62 -26.30 3.96
CA LYS A 145 11.82 -25.68 4.59
C LYS A 145 11.62 -24.17 4.74
N PRO A 146 12.08 -23.56 5.83
CA PRO A 146 12.06 -22.12 5.96
C PRO A 146 12.91 -21.46 4.86
N TYR A 147 12.47 -20.31 4.40
CA TYR A 147 13.15 -19.49 3.40
C TYR A 147 13.12 -18.01 3.79
N VAL A 148 14.01 -17.23 3.21
CA VAL A 148 14.08 -15.79 3.39
C VAL A 148 13.58 -15.11 2.12
N VAL A 149 12.67 -14.15 2.25
CA VAL A 149 12.24 -13.30 1.14
C VAL A 149 13.06 -12.02 1.17
N PHE A 150 13.69 -11.68 0.06
CA PHE A 150 14.50 -10.48 -0.08
C PHE A 150 13.90 -9.57 -1.15
N ALA A 151 13.32 -8.44 -0.73
CA ALA A 151 12.84 -7.41 -1.64
C ALA A 151 14.02 -6.56 -2.13
N ILE A 152 14.39 -6.68 -3.41
CA ILE A 152 15.55 -6.01 -4.01
C ILE A 152 15.19 -4.68 -4.68
N GLY A 153 13.90 -4.47 -4.99
CA GLY A 153 13.41 -3.29 -5.70
C GLY A 153 13.13 -2.10 -4.79
N GLY A 154 13.02 -0.93 -5.41
CA GLY A 154 12.61 0.30 -4.75
C GLY A 154 12.66 1.49 -5.70
N SER A 155 11.72 2.44 -5.56
CA SER A 155 11.62 3.60 -6.45
C SER A 155 12.80 4.58 -6.37
N PHE A 156 13.59 4.54 -5.29
CA PHE A 156 14.73 5.43 -5.09
C PHE A 156 15.96 4.63 -4.71
N LEU A 157 17.12 5.00 -5.24
CA LEU A 157 18.40 4.35 -4.93
C LEU A 157 18.70 4.31 -3.42
N THR A 158 18.30 5.34 -2.69
CA THR A 158 18.46 5.41 -1.22
C THR A 158 17.61 4.38 -0.45
N LYS A 159 16.66 3.71 -1.13
CA LYS A 159 15.82 2.65 -0.56
C LYS A 159 16.24 1.25 -1.01
N ARG A 160 17.25 1.15 -1.87
CA ARG A 160 17.78 -0.12 -2.37
C ARG A 160 19.07 -0.45 -1.63
N LEU A 161 19.20 -1.68 -1.18
CA LEU A 161 20.49 -2.17 -0.71
C LEU A 161 21.40 -2.40 -1.93
N PRO A 162 22.68 -1.99 -1.90
CA PRO A 162 23.61 -2.26 -3.01
C PRO A 162 23.74 -3.76 -3.31
N THR A 163 23.79 -4.13 -4.59
CA THR A 163 23.79 -5.53 -5.06
C THR A 163 24.88 -6.38 -4.39
N HIS A 164 26.10 -5.85 -4.25
CA HIS A 164 27.20 -6.57 -3.58
C HIS A 164 26.88 -6.91 -2.11
N LYS A 165 26.12 -6.06 -1.41
CA LYS A 165 25.68 -6.33 -0.04
C LYS A 165 24.61 -7.39 0.02
N ILE A 166 23.69 -7.40 -0.96
CA ILE A 166 22.69 -8.46 -1.08
C ILE A 166 23.38 -9.80 -1.30
N ILE A 167 24.35 -9.87 -2.22
CA ILE A 167 25.14 -11.08 -2.49
C ILE A 167 25.86 -11.55 -1.23
N GLU A 168 26.54 -10.66 -0.51
CA GLU A 168 27.23 -10.98 0.74
C GLU A 168 26.29 -11.58 1.80
N ILE A 169 25.09 -11.00 1.94
CA ILE A 169 24.06 -11.50 2.87
C ILE A 169 23.59 -12.88 2.42
N CYS A 170 23.21 -13.04 1.14
CA CYS A 170 22.73 -14.31 0.61
C CYS A 170 23.75 -15.45 0.78
N GLN A 171 25.04 -15.16 0.58
CA GLN A 171 26.11 -16.14 0.76
C GLN A 171 26.26 -16.62 2.21
N LYS A 172 25.96 -15.74 3.19
CA LYS A 172 26.05 -16.06 4.63
C LYS A 172 24.79 -16.77 5.16
N LEU A 173 23.64 -16.66 4.47
CA LEU A 173 22.41 -17.30 4.88
C LEU A 173 22.48 -18.83 4.67
N SER A 174 21.98 -19.59 5.64
CA SER A 174 21.83 -21.05 5.54
C SER A 174 20.53 -21.48 4.86
N HIS A 175 19.60 -20.55 4.62
CA HIS A 175 18.29 -20.79 4.05
C HIS A 175 18.25 -20.46 2.56
N LYS A 176 17.30 -21.06 1.85
CA LYS A 176 16.96 -20.62 0.50
C LYS A 176 16.48 -19.18 0.54
N VAL A 177 16.80 -18.40 -0.50
CA VAL A 177 16.39 -17.00 -0.64
C VAL A 177 15.49 -16.86 -1.85
N VAL A 178 14.38 -16.15 -1.68
CA VAL A 178 13.46 -15.77 -2.75
C VAL A 178 13.61 -14.27 -2.99
N LEU A 179 14.01 -13.91 -4.19
CA LEU A 179 14.12 -12.49 -4.58
C LEU A 179 12.76 -12.02 -5.11
N ILE A 180 12.30 -10.87 -4.63
CA ILE A 180 11.13 -10.17 -5.17
C ILE A 180 11.52 -8.76 -5.59
N GLY A 181 11.06 -8.37 -6.79
CA GLY A 181 11.30 -7.06 -7.40
C GLY A 181 10.35 -6.79 -8.55
N GLY A 182 10.46 -5.60 -9.16
CA GLY A 182 9.76 -5.27 -10.39
C GLY A 182 10.48 -5.77 -11.65
N PRO A 183 9.88 -5.63 -12.82
CA PRO A 183 10.54 -5.95 -14.09
C PRO A 183 11.89 -5.23 -14.29
N GLU A 184 12.00 -4.02 -13.72
CA GLU A 184 13.21 -3.21 -13.75
C GLU A 184 14.37 -3.78 -12.91
N ASP A 185 14.07 -4.71 -12.01
CA ASP A 185 15.07 -5.33 -11.13
C ASP A 185 15.59 -6.68 -11.66
N ALA A 186 15.10 -7.12 -12.83
CA ALA A 186 15.41 -8.44 -13.41
C ALA A 186 16.91 -8.68 -13.63
N GLU A 187 17.65 -7.67 -14.12
CA GLU A 187 19.11 -7.77 -14.33
C GLU A 187 19.84 -7.91 -12.99
N THR A 188 19.44 -7.11 -11.99
CA THR A 188 19.99 -7.20 -10.64
C THR A 188 19.73 -8.57 -10.01
N ALA A 189 18.52 -9.09 -10.17
CA ALA A 189 18.16 -10.43 -9.67
C ALA A 189 19.04 -11.51 -10.30
N LYS A 190 19.26 -11.44 -11.62
CA LYS A 190 20.13 -12.37 -12.35
C LYS A 190 21.59 -12.30 -11.91
N GLU A 191 22.11 -11.08 -11.65
CA GLU A 191 23.45 -10.90 -11.12
C GLU A 191 23.60 -11.56 -9.74
N ILE A 192 22.63 -11.33 -8.85
CA ILE A 192 22.63 -11.92 -7.50
C ILE A 192 22.59 -13.44 -7.59
N GLU A 193 21.67 -13.99 -8.41
CA GLU A 193 21.54 -15.43 -8.63
C GLU A 193 22.85 -16.07 -9.08
N THR A 194 23.50 -15.50 -10.11
CA THR A 194 24.77 -16.02 -10.66
C THR A 194 25.90 -16.05 -9.63
N LYS A 195 25.90 -15.11 -8.68
CA LYS A 195 26.98 -14.98 -7.68
C LYS A 195 26.69 -15.67 -6.35
N THR A 196 25.55 -16.32 -6.20
CA THR A 196 25.11 -16.92 -4.93
C THR A 196 24.85 -18.43 -4.97
N ASP A 197 25.26 -19.10 -6.05
CA ASP A 197 25.22 -20.56 -6.23
C ASP A 197 23.99 -21.25 -5.64
N ASP A 198 23.01 -21.62 -6.45
CA ASP A 198 21.81 -22.42 -6.11
C ASP A 198 21.00 -22.04 -4.85
N LYS A 199 21.36 -20.96 -4.15
CA LYS A 199 20.64 -20.51 -2.96
C LYS A 199 19.37 -19.73 -3.27
N ILE A 200 19.22 -19.28 -4.53
CA ILE A 200 18.14 -18.37 -4.93
C ILE A 200 17.11 -19.13 -5.76
N ASN A 201 15.84 -18.96 -5.39
CA ASN A 201 14.70 -19.32 -6.20
C ASN A 201 14.08 -18.07 -6.82
N LYS A 202 13.72 -18.14 -8.10
CA LYS A 202 12.93 -17.11 -8.78
C LYS A 202 11.47 -17.24 -8.37
N ALA A 203 10.89 -16.15 -7.93
CA ALA A 203 9.45 -15.97 -7.83
C ALA A 203 8.96 -14.96 -8.87
#